data_4b35e847cf15b19a3818845dfd659651
#
_entry.id   4b35e847cf15b19a3818845dfd659651
#
_cell.length_a   1.000
_cell.length_b   1.000
_cell.length_c   1.000
_cell.angle_alpha   90.00
_cell.angle_beta   90.00
_cell.angle_gamma   90.00
#
_symmetry.space_group_name_H-M   'P 1'
#
loop_
_entity.id
_entity.type
_entity.pdbx_description
1 polymer ?
#
loop_
_entity_poly.entity_id
_entity_poly.type
_entity_poly.pdbx_seq_one_letter_code
_entity_poly.pdbx_strand_id
1 'polypeptide(L)'
;IRPRAEYRNGAWFPRNEGMKAASSINNRARLSIDYKRSDLEIKMSAQHVGVWGQDPQIDKNGRFVLNEAWAKLDFGHGLFAQLGRQALVYDDERILGGLDWNVAGRYHDALKLGYANKNNEVHLILAFNQNDEKKIGGTYYASGAQPYKNMQTVWYHYKADAIPFGASLLFMNLGLETGDAATQD
;
A
#
# COMPACT_ATOMS: atom_id res chain seq x y z
N ILE A 1 4.39 0.10 18.64
CA ILE A 1 3.46 -0.98 19.04
C ILE A 1 2.06 -0.37 19.11
N ARG A 2 1.07 -1.04 18.50
CA ARG A 2 -0.33 -0.61 18.48
C ARG A 2 -1.27 -1.78 18.76
N PRO A 3 -1.60 -2.06 20.03
CA PRO A 3 -2.67 -2.97 20.38
C PRO A 3 -4.03 -2.33 20.10
N ARG A 4 -5.02 -3.13 19.70
CA ARG A 4 -6.39 -2.71 19.44
C ARG A 4 -7.35 -3.80 19.90
N ALA A 5 -8.08 -3.53 20.97
CA ALA A 5 -9.16 -4.40 21.45
C ALA A 5 -10.47 -4.05 20.71
N GLU A 6 -11.18 -5.06 20.28
CA GLU A 6 -12.47 -4.94 19.61
C GLU A 6 -13.50 -5.88 20.21
N TYR A 7 -14.70 -5.37 20.39
CA TYR A 7 -15.90 -6.13 20.66
C TYR A 7 -16.88 -5.95 19.51
N ARG A 8 -17.29 -7.04 18.87
CA ARG A 8 -18.18 -7.02 17.71
C ARG A 8 -19.45 -7.80 17.97
N ASN A 9 -20.60 -7.15 17.84
CA ASN A 9 -21.93 -7.74 17.93
C ASN A 9 -22.64 -7.71 16.56
N GLY A 10 -21.97 -8.15 15.52
CA GLY A 10 -22.29 -7.99 14.11
C GLY A 10 -21.31 -7.03 13.44
N ALA A 11 -21.53 -6.74 12.15
CA ALA A 11 -20.75 -5.75 11.39
C ALA A 11 -21.71 -4.76 10.71
N TRP A 12 -21.89 -4.84 9.39
CA TRP A 12 -22.90 -4.06 8.65
C TRP A 12 -24.34 -4.53 8.92
N PHE A 13 -24.47 -5.80 9.34
CA PHE A 13 -25.73 -6.40 9.74
C PHE A 13 -25.62 -6.88 11.20
N PRO A 14 -26.73 -6.89 11.96
CA PRO A 14 -26.73 -7.47 13.28
C PRO A 14 -26.36 -8.96 13.22
N ARG A 15 -25.83 -9.49 14.31
CA ARG A 15 -25.54 -10.94 14.43
C ARG A 15 -26.84 -11.74 14.28
N ASN A 16 -26.70 -12.95 13.75
CA ASN A 16 -27.82 -13.89 13.67
C ASN A 16 -28.25 -14.35 15.09
N GLU A 17 -29.51 -14.71 15.21
CA GLU A 17 -30.05 -15.28 16.45
C GLU A 17 -29.23 -16.52 16.88
N GLY A 18 -28.96 -16.63 18.15
CA GLY A 18 -28.15 -17.72 18.72
C GLY A 18 -26.62 -17.55 18.62
N MET A 19 -26.12 -16.60 17.80
CA MET A 19 -24.69 -16.32 17.74
C MET A 19 -24.24 -15.45 18.92
N LYS A 20 -23.04 -15.72 19.44
CA LYS A 20 -22.39 -14.89 20.46
C LYS A 20 -21.64 -13.73 19.82
N ALA A 21 -21.53 -12.64 20.54
CA ALA A 21 -20.63 -11.54 20.15
C ALA A 21 -19.17 -12.00 20.19
N ALA A 22 -18.34 -11.41 19.32
CA ALA A 22 -16.92 -11.72 19.21
C ALA A 22 -16.06 -10.66 19.91
N SER A 23 -14.97 -11.09 20.54
CA SER A 23 -13.94 -10.21 21.10
C SER A 23 -12.58 -10.62 20.57
N SER A 24 -11.76 -9.64 20.23
CA SER A 24 -10.38 -9.89 19.79
C SER A 24 -9.47 -8.74 20.19
N ILE A 25 -8.18 -9.04 20.35
CA ILE A 25 -7.14 -8.03 20.50
C ILE A 25 -6.17 -8.22 19.34
N ASN A 26 -6.15 -7.26 18.43
CA ASN A 26 -5.17 -7.17 17.36
C ASN A 26 -3.94 -6.42 17.85
N ASN A 27 -2.79 -6.76 17.35
CA ASN A 27 -1.55 -6.05 17.64
C ASN A 27 -0.73 -5.85 16.39
N ARG A 28 -0.13 -4.66 16.27
CA ARG A 28 0.90 -4.35 15.28
C ARG A 28 2.16 -3.89 16.02
N ALA A 29 3.25 -4.59 15.79
CA ALA A 29 4.59 -4.12 16.11
C ALA A 29 5.30 -3.76 14.81
N ARG A 30 5.70 -2.50 14.64
CA ARG A 30 6.38 -1.99 13.44
C ARG A 30 7.66 -1.30 13.86
N LEU A 31 8.75 -1.60 13.16
CA LEU A 31 10.01 -0.89 13.20
C LEU A 31 10.22 -0.19 11.86
N SER A 32 10.51 1.09 11.89
CA SER A 32 10.82 1.89 10.70
C SER A 32 12.19 2.52 10.85
N ILE A 33 12.93 2.55 9.74
CA ILE A 33 14.21 3.22 9.60
C ILE A 33 14.07 4.17 8.41
N ASP A 34 14.31 5.45 8.64
CA ASP A 34 14.29 6.49 7.64
C ASP A 34 15.70 7.08 7.54
N TYR A 35 16.24 7.13 6.32
CA TYR A 35 17.50 7.78 6.00
C TYR A 35 17.26 8.86 4.95
N LYS A 36 17.81 10.05 5.19
CA LYS A 36 17.68 11.17 4.27
C LYS A 36 19.01 11.89 4.10
N ARG A 37 19.37 12.12 2.84
CA ARG A 37 20.47 12.98 2.38
C ARG A 37 19.88 14.00 1.40
N SER A 38 20.67 14.94 0.92
CA SER A 38 20.21 16.00 -0.01
C SER A 38 19.47 15.50 -1.25
N ASP A 39 19.91 14.39 -1.80
CA ASP A 39 19.47 13.82 -3.07
C ASP A 39 18.88 12.40 -2.96
N LEU A 40 18.93 11.82 -1.75
CA LEU A 40 18.53 10.42 -1.51
C LEU A 40 17.70 10.31 -0.23
N GLU A 41 16.53 9.69 -0.34
CA GLU A 41 15.72 9.25 0.79
C GLU A 41 15.53 7.73 0.70
N ILE A 42 15.71 7.02 1.83
CA ILE A 42 15.46 5.58 1.95
C ILE A 42 14.55 5.35 3.13
N LYS A 43 13.56 4.51 2.96
CA LYS A 43 12.71 4.03 4.04
C LYS A 43 12.64 2.52 4.05
N MET A 44 12.81 1.94 5.22
CA MET A 44 12.54 0.54 5.50
C MET A 44 11.60 0.43 6.68
N SER A 45 10.58 -0.40 6.57
CA SER A 45 9.61 -0.62 7.64
C SER A 45 9.19 -2.09 7.64
N ALA A 46 9.50 -2.79 8.71
CA ALA A 46 9.08 -4.17 8.93
C ALA A 46 8.07 -4.24 10.07
N GLN A 47 7.10 -5.12 9.94
CA GLN A 47 6.05 -5.25 10.95
C GLN A 47 5.63 -6.71 11.18
N HIS A 48 5.21 -6.96 12.41
CA HIS A 48 4.42 -8.12 12.78
C HIS A 48 2.97 -7.66 13.03
N VAL A 49 2.02 -8.37 12.45
CA VAL A 49 0.58 -8.13 12.64
C VAL A 49 -0.06 -9.45 13.01
N GLY A 50 -0.83 -9.46 14.08
CA GLY A 50 -1.49 -10.69 14.54
C GLY A 50 -2.60 -10.42 15.55
N VAL A 51 -3.26 -11.46 15.96
CA VAL A 51 -4.25 -11.46 17.04
C VAL A 51 -3.63 -12.16 18.25
N TRP A 52 -3.87 -11.64 19.45
CA TRP A 52 -3.35 -12.26 20.67
C TRP A 52 -3.84 -13.70 20.81
N GLY A 53 -2.91 -14.63 21.05
CA GLY A 53 -3.18 -16.06 21.14
C GLY A 53 -3.25 -16.78 19.79
N GLN A 54 -3.08 -16.06 18.66
CA GLN A 54 -3.06 -16.68 17.33
C GLN A 54 -1.80 -17.50 17.09
N ASP A 55 -0.67 -17.03 17.60
CA ASP A 55 0.62 -17.66 17.38
C ASP A 55 0.88 -18.73 18.46
N PRO A 56 1.30 -19.95 18.09
CA PRO A 56 1.72 -20.94 19.08
C PRO A 56 2.97 -20.46 19.82
N GLN A 57 3.14 -20.90 21.07
CA GLN A 57 4.29 -20.51 21.90
C GLN A 57 5.65 -20.88 21.27
N ILE A 58 5.68 -21.96 20.46
CA ILE A 58 6.85 -22.39 19.72
C ILE A 58 6.50 -22.35 18.24
N ASP A 59 6.53 -21.17 17.64
CA ASP A 59 6.34 -21.00 16.20
C ASP A 59 7.70 -20.85 15.51
N LYS A 60 7.93 -21.68 14.49
CA LYS A 60 9.12 -21.62 13.64
C LYS A 60 8.90 -20.75 12.39
N ASN A 61 7.67 -20.34 12.12
CA ASN A 61 7.29 -19.57 10.95
C ASN A 61 7.22 -18.09 11.32
N GLY A 62 8.27 -17.36 11.05
CA GLY A 62 8.30 -15.92 11.26
C GLY A 62 7.21 -15.21 10.45
N ARG A 63 6.44 -14.33 11.10
CA ARG A 63 5.35 -13.54 10.51
C ARG A 63 5.72 -12.08 10.28
N PHE A 64 7.01 -11.79 10.15
CA PHE A 64 7.45 -10.46 9.79
C PHE A 64 7.14 -10.17 8.32
N VAL A 65 6.45 -9.07 8.09
CA VAL A 65 6.10 -8.58 6.75
C VAL A 65 6.83 -7.26 6.52
N LEU A 66 7.48 -7.15 5.37
CA LEU A 66 8.04 -5.88 4.91
C LEU A 66 6.88 -4.97 4.50
N ASN A 67 6.64 -3.92 5.28
CA ASN A 67 5.53 -2.98 5.04
C ASN A 67 5.93 -1.90 4.02
N GLU A 68 7.12 -1.33 4.17
CA GLU A 68 7.72 -0.40 3.20
C GLU A 68 9.20 -0.71 3.01
N ALA A 69 9.68 -0.59 1.79
CA ALA A 69 11.10 -0.65 1.43
C ALA A 69 11.29 0.07 0.10
N TRP A 70 11.65 1.33 0.15
CA TRP A 70 11.81 2.15 -1.05
C TRP A 70 12.98 3.12 -0.93
N ALA A 71 13.49 3.51 -2.10
CA ALA A 71 14.45 4.59 -2.25
C ALA A 71 13.88 5.65 -3.18
N LYS A 72 14.10 6.93 -2.84
CA LYS A 72 13.76 8.09 -3.66
C LYS A 72 15.05 8.86 -3.98
N LEU A 73 15.24 9.12 -5.26
CA LEU A 73 16.32 9.98 -5.79
C LEU A 73 15.73 11.28 -6.27
N ASP A 74 16.31 12.38 -5.86
CA ASP A 74 16.03 13.73 -6.34
C ASP A 74 17.06 14.11 -7.41
N PHE A 75 16.59 14.45 -8.60
CA PHE A 75 17.43 14.84 -9.74
C PHE A 75 17.61 16.36 -9.88
N GLY A 76 17.09 17.12 -8.92
CA GLY A 76 17.03 18.56 -8.99
C GLY A 76 15.88 19.07 -9.86
N HIS A 77 15.68 20.40 -9.84
CA HIS A 77 14.62 21.07 -10.59
C HIS A 77 13.19 20.53 -10.34
N GLY A 78 12.98 19.92 -9.17
CA GLY A 78 11.70 19.32 -8.79
C GLY A 78 11.43 17.93 -9.34
N LEU A 79 12.37 17.32 -10.05
CA LEU A 79 12.25 15.98 -10.62
C LEU A 79 12.73 14.92 -9.63
N PHE A 80 11.98 13.83 -9.46
CA PHE A 80 12.39 12.70 -8.65
C PHE A 80 11.90 11.35 -9.18
N ALA A 81 12.54 10.29 -8.74
CA ALA A 81 12.06 8.91 -8.89
C ALA A 81 12.06 8.19 -7.54
N GLN A 82 11.02 7.43 -7.26
CA GLN A 82 10.90 6.60 -6.07
C GLN A 82 10.53 5.19 -6.48
N LEU A 83 11.32 4.21 -6.07
CA LEU A 83 11.15 2.81 -6.43
C LEU A 83 11.10 1.93 -5.20
N GLY A 84 10.21 0.95 -5.20
CA GLY A 84 10.10 -0.10 -4.20
C GLY A 84 8.71 -0.17 -3.57
N ARG A 85 8.64 -0.90 -2.45
CA ARG A 85 7.39 -1.10 -1.69
C ARG A 85 7.08 0.15 -0.89
N GLN A 86 5.97 0.80 -1.22
CA GLN A 86 5.61 2.10 -0.69
C GLN A 86 4.10 2.24 -0.46
N ALA A 87 3.72 3.05 0.51
CA ALA A 87 2.35 3.53 0.63
C ALA A 87 2.10 4.58 -0.48
N LEU A 88 0.99 4.45 -1.17
CA LEU A 88 0.50 5.47 -2.10
C LEU A 88 -0.65 6.20 -1.41
N VAL A 89 -0.39 7.46 -1.03
CA VAL A 89 -1.33 8.27 -0.26
C VAL A 89 -1.59 9.55 -1.04
N TYR A 90 -2.82 9.74 -1.47
CA TYR A 90 -3.23 10.87 -2.31
C TYR A 90 -4.57 11.43 -1.85
N ASP A 91 -4.65 12.76 -1.85
CA ASP A 91 -5.84 13.53 -1.51
C ASP A 91 -6.47 13.09 -0.17
N ASP A 92 -7.74 12.70 -0.17
CA ASP A 92 -8.48 12.24 1.01
C ASP A 92 -8.45 10.70 1.22
N GLU A 93 -7.53 10.01 0.55
CA GLU A 93 -7.29 8.56 0.65
C GLU A 93 -8.46 7.65 0.24
N ARG A 94 -9.44 8.15 -0.49
CA ARG A 94 -10.58 7.33 -0.93
C ARG A 94 -10.21 6.31 -1.99
N ILE A 95 -9.28 6.64 -2.87
CA ILE A 95 -8.84 5.77 -3.97
C ILE A 95 -7.50 5.15 -3.62
N LEU A 96 -6.46 5.97 -3.44
CA LEU A 96 -5.14 5.57 -3.01
C LEU A 96 -4.87 6.08 -1.60
N GLY A 97 -4.72 5.16 -0.65
CA GLY A 97 -4.49 5.49 0.73
C GLY A 97 -3.70 4.41 1.46
N GLY A 98 -3.01 4.82 2.53
CA GLY A 98 -2.16 3.94 3.33
C GLY A 98 -2.93 2.96 4.21
N LEU A 99 -4.24 3.16 4.40
CA LEU A 99 -5.11 2.37 5.28
C LEU A 99 -4.49 2.17 6.68
N ASP A 100 -3.82 3.18 7.22
CA ASP A 100 -3.12 3.01 8.50
C ASP A 100 -4.08 2.79 9.70
N TRP A 101 -5.35 3.09 9.52
CA TRP A 101 -6.41 2.71 10.46
C TRP A 101 -6.62 1.17 10.52
N ASN A 102 -6.31 0.43 9.45
CA ASN A 102 -6.26 -1.03 9.45
C ASN A 102 -5.01 -1.52 10.20
N VAL A 103 -5.07 -2.71 10.77
CA VAL A 103 -3.94 -3.26 11.52
C VAL A 103 -2.71 -3.48 10.63
N ALA A 104 -2.91 -3.94 9.39
CA ALA A 104 -1.82 -4.23 8.46
C ALA A 104 -1.31 -2.99 7.70
N GLY A 105 -2.20 -2.03 7.36
CA GLY A 105 -1.91 -0.97 6.40
C GLY A 105 -1.99 -1.47 4.96
N ARG A 106 -1.65 -0.60 4.00
CA ARG A 106 -1.61 -0.92 2.56
C ARG A 106 -0.29 -0.44 1.96
N TYR A 107 0.25 -1.20 1.04
CA TYR A 107 1.44 -0.85 0.27
C TYR A 107 1.29 -1.31 -1.18
N HIS A 108 2.14 -0.76 -2.05
CA HIS A 108 2.26 -1.11 -3.45
C HIS A 108 3.73 -1.25 -3.82
N ASP A 109 4.07 -2.26 -4.60
CA ASP A 109 5.39 -2.39 -5.23
C ASP A 109 5.33 -1.60 -6.53
N ALA A 110 5.97 -0.43 -6.57
CA ALA A 110 5.78 0.54 -7.63
C ALA A 110 7.00 1.40 -7.92
N LEU A 111 7.09 1.87 -9.16
CA LEU A 111 7.90 3.02 -9.57
C LEU A 111 7.01 4.25 -9.59
N LYS A 112 7.43 5.31 -8.90
CA LYS A 112 6.81 6.63 -8.93
C LYS A 112 7.82 7.64 -9.49
N LEU A 113 7.47 8.26 -10.59
CA LEU A 113 8.19 9.40 -11.16
C LEU A 113 7.41 10.66 -10.83
N GLY A 114 8.08 11.71 -10.41
CA GLY A 114 7.41 12.92 -10.00
C GLY A 114 8.13 14.18 -10.45
N TYR A 115 7.33 15.22 -10.62
CA TYR A 115 7.76 16.59 -10.78
C TYR A 115 6.96 17.50 -9.85
N ALA A 116 7.65 18.37 -9.15
CA ALA A 116 7.02 19.34 -8.27
C ALA A 116 7.68 20.71 -8.43
N ASN A 117 6.85 21.75 -8.52
CA ASN A 117 7.28 23.14 -8.37
C ASN A 117 6.38 23.84 -7.33
N LYS A 118 6.44 25.17 -7.25
CA LYS A 118 5.67 25.95 -6.27
C LYS A 118 4.15 25.68 -6.33
N ASN A 119 3.61 25.53 -7.52
CA ASN A 119 2.17 25.50 -7.78
C ASN A 119 1.67 24.15 -8.31
N ASN A 120 2.55 23.33 -8.89
CA ASN A 120 2.16 22.13 -9.61
C ASN A 120 2.95 20.94 -9.10
N GLU A 121 2.27 19.83 -8.93
CA GLU A 121 2.85 18.53 -8.62
C GLU A 121 2.24 17.48 -9.54
N VAL A 122 3.07 16.65 -10.17
CA VAL A 122 2.66 15.58 -11.08
C VAL A 122 3.37 14.30 -10.69
N HIS A 123 2.62 13.22 -10.54
CA HIS A 123 3.17 11.89 -10.32
C HIS A 123 2.69 10.92 -11.40
N LEU A 124 3.63 10.16 -11.97
CA LEU A 124 3.35 8.97 -12.76
C LEU A 124 3.71 7.75 -11.90
N ILE A 125 2.75 6.85 -11.70
CA ILE A 125 2.91 5.67 -10.87
C ILE A 125 2.71 4.44 -11.75
N LEU A 126 3.68 3.54 -11.72
CA LEU A 126 3.67 2.29 -12.46
C LEU A 126 3.85 1.13 -11.49
N ALA A 127 2.93 0.18 -11.49
CA ALA A 127 3.02 -1.02 -10.67
C ALA A 127 2.72 -2.27 -11.49
N PHE A 128 3.38 -3.36 -11.15
CA PHE A 128 3.21 -4.66 -11.77
C PHE A 128 3.30 -5.75 -10.72
N ASN A 129 2.30 -6.64 -10.68
CA ASN A 129 2.20 -7.74 -9.74
C ASN A 129 2.29 -9.08 -10.45
N GLN A 130 2.92 -10.04 -9.79
CA GLN A 130 3.07 -11.42 -10.27
C GLN A 130 3.11 -12.35 -9.07
N ASN A 131 2.61 -13.58 -9.22
CA ASN A 131 2.62 -14.55 -8.12
C ASN A 131 3.96 -15.25 -7.97
N ASP A 132 4.72 -15.37 -9.05
CA ASP A 132 5.93 -16.18 -9.09
C ASP A 132 6.88 -15.70 -10.21
N GLU A 133 8.17 -16.00 -10.09
CA GLU A 133 9.14 -15.81 -11.14
C GLU A 133 9.07 -17.01 -12.10
N LYS A 134 8.71 -16.76 -13.36
CA LYS A 134 8.65 -17.78 -14.41
C LYS A 134 9.64 -17.48 -15.52
N LYS A 135 10.24 -18.55 -16.05
CA LYS A 135 11.15 -18.47 -17.20
C LYS A 135 10.44 -18.54 -18.55
N ILE A 136 9.27 -19.16 -18.59
CA ILE A 136 8.42 -19.36 -19.78
C ILE A 136 6.95 -19.41 -19.34
N GLY A 137 6.01 -19.21 -20.28
CA GLY A 137 4.57 -19.39 -20.02
C GLY A 137 3.86 -18.20 -19.41
N GLY A 138 4.42 -16.99 -19.58
CA GLY A 138 3.78 -15.76 -19.12
C GLY A 138 3.83 -15.54 -17.61
N THR A 139 3.27 -14.45 -17.16
CA THR A 139 3.19 -14.03 -15.75
C THR A 139 1.73 -13.91 -15.33
N TYR A 140 1.14 -14.99 -14.86
CA TYR A 140 -0.21 -14.97 -14.31
C TYR A 140 -0.22 -14.36 -12.90
N TYR A 141 -1.27 -13.60 -12.57
CA TYR A 141 -1.48 -13.04 -11.24
C TYR A 141 -2.87 -13.38 -10.71
N ALA A 142 -2.94 -14.35 -9.82
CA ALA A 142 -4.15 -14.56 -9.02
C ALA A 142 -4.23 -13.47 -7.95
N SER A 143 -5.32 -12.73 -7.90
CA SER A 143 -5.53 -11.66 -6.94
C SER A 143 -5.21 -12.12 -5.51
N GLY A 144 -4.27 -11.45 -4.88
CA GLY A 144 -3.82 -11.74 -3.52
C GLY A 144 -3.50 -10.46 -2.76
N ALA A 145 -2.27 -9.99 -2.87
CA ALA A 145 -1.82 -8.78 -2.17
C ALA A 145 -2.45 -7.51 -2.73
N GLN A 146 -2.64 -7.44 -4.05
CA GLN A 146 -3.24 -6.31 -4.75
C GLN A 146 -4.41 -6.76 -5.63
N PRO A 147 -5.42 -5.91 -5.84
CA PRO A 147 -6.58 -6.26 -6.67
C PRO A 147 -6.32 -6.15 -8.18
N TYR A 148 -5.11 -5.85 -8.63
CA TYR A 148 -4.73 -5.63 -10.03
C TYR A 148 -3.42 -6.34 -10.37
N LYS A 149 -3.24 -6.73 -11.63
CA LYS A 149 -1.99 -7.22 -12.18
C LYS A 149 -1.02 -6.08 -12.48
N ASN A 150 -1.51 -5.04 -13.12
CA ASN A 150 -0.73 -3.84 -13.39
C ASN A 150 -1.56 -2.58 -13.14
N MET A 151 -0.87 -1.49 -12.86
CA MET A 151 -1.48 -0.18 -12.62
C MET A 151 -0.61 0.90 -13.27
N GLN A 152 -1.26 1.78 -14.04
CA GLN A 152 -0.70 3.03 -14.54
C GLN A 152 -1.56 4.16 -14.02
N THR A 153 -0.99 5.03 -13.21
CA THR A 153 -1.72 6.13 -12.59
C THR A 153 -0.98 7.44 -12.81
N VAL A 154 -1.71 8.45 -13.23
CA VAL A 154 -1.23 9.84 -13.25
C VAL A 154 -2.04 10.62 -12.24
N TRP A 155 -1.35 11.29 -11.33
CA TRP A 155 -1.94 12.24 -10.39
C TRP A 155 -1.33 13.60 -10.62
N TYR A 156 -2.17 14.63 -10.66
CA TYR A 156 -1.80 16.02 -10.78
C TYR A 156 -2.45 16.83 -9.68
N HIS A 157 -1.69 17.70 -9.04
CA HIS A 157 -2.19 18.66 -8.06
C HIS A 157 -1.75 20.07 -8.42
N TYR A 158 -2.70 20.98 -8.39
CA TYR A 158 -2.48 22.42 -8.50
C TYR A 158 -2.78 23.11 -7.17
N LYS A 159 -1.91 24.02 -6.76
CA LYS A 159 -2.09 24.89 -5.60
C LYS A 159 -1.95 26.35 -6.00
N ALA A 160 -2.97 27.17 -5.73
CA ALA A 160 -2.94 28.59 -5.99
C ALA A 160 -2.07 29.34 -4.97
N ASP A 161 -1.42 30.43 -5.40
CA ASP A 161 -0.58 31.25 -4.51
C ASP A 161 -1.37 32.25 -3.69
N ALA A 162 -2.36 32.89 -4.31
CA ALA A 162 -3.04 34.06 -3.74
C ALA A 162 -4.28 33.72 -2.90
N ILE A 163 -4.81 32.52 -3.03
CA ILE A 163 -6.05 32.08 -2.35
C ILE A 163 -5.86 30.64 -1.84
N PRO A 164 -6.58 30.24 -0.78
CA PRO A 164 -6.51 28.84 -0.26
C PRO A 164 -7.29 27.89 -1.18
N PHE A 165 -6.86 27.77 -2.44
CA PHE A 165 -7.45 26.89 -3.43
C PHE A 165 -6.43 25.88 -3.93
N GLY A 166 -6.83 24.62 -3.96
CA GLY A 166 -6.10 23.50 -4.57
C GLY A 166 -7.06 22.56 -5.27
N ALA A 167 -6.61 21.92 -6.32
CA ALA A 167 -7.38 20.93 -7.06
C ALA A 167 -6.48 19.80 -7.52
N SER A 168 -7.01 18.57 -7.45
CA SER A 168 -6.32 17.37 -7.93
C SER A 168 -7.11 16.70 -9.03
N LEU A 169 -6.37 16.07 -9.94
CA LEU A 169 -6.90 15.15 -10.95
C LEU A 169 -6.15 13.82 -10.82
N LEU A 170 -6.90 12.72 -10.84
CA LEU A 170 -6.34 11.39 -10.82
C LEU A 170 -6.91 10.60 -11.99
N PHE A 171 -6.02 10.12 -12.85
CA PHE A 171 -6.32 9.15 -13.89
C PHE A 171 -5.68 7.82 -13.54
N MET A 172 -6.45 6.73 -13.57
CA MET A 172 -5.98 5.40 -13.20
C MET A 172 -6.44 4.38 -14.24
N ASN A 173 -5.49 3.61 -14.77
CA ASN A 173 -5.73 2.44 -15.57
C ASN A 173 -5.28 1.19 -14.79
N LEU A 174 -6.17 0.22 -14.64
CA LEU A 174 -5.91 -1.03 -13.94
C LEU A 174 -6.06 -2.20 -14.91
N GLY A 175 -5.00 -2.97 -15.10
CA GLY A 175 -5.08 -4.26 -15.75
C GLY A 175 -5.49 -5.33 -14.73
N LEU A 176 -6.61 -5.95 -14.98
CA LEU A 176 -7.10 -7.10 -14.20
C LEU A 176 -6.82 -8.36 -14.98
N GLU A 177 -6.41 -9.42 -14.31
CA GLU A 177 -6.25 -10.73 -14.94
C GLU A 177 -7.48 -11.57 -14.68
N THR A 178 -7.99 -12.20 -15.73
CA THR A 178 -9.15 -13.10 -15.68
C THR A 178 -8.70 -14.51 -16.00
N GLY A 179 -9.53 -15.50 -15.66
CA GLY A 179 -9.21 -16.90 -15.88
C GLY A 179 -8.33 -17.50 -14.79
N ASP A 180 -7.58 -18.53 -15.14
CA ASP A 180 -6.63 -19.23 -14.27
C ASP A 180 -5.23 -19.33 -14.90
N ALA A 181 -4.29 -19.95 -14.20
CA ALA A 181 -2.92 -20.10 -14.71
C ALA A 181 -2.79 -20.92 -16.00
N ALA A 182 -3.84 -21.64 -16.40
CA ALA A 182 -3.87 -22.44 -17.63
C ALA A 182 -4.52 -21.69 -18.81
N THR A 183 -5.45 -20.78 -18.52
CA THR A 183 -6.25 -20.07 -19.53
C THR A 183 -5.85 -18.62 -19.76
N GLN A 184 -4.83 -18.11 -19.11
CA GLN A 184 -4.31 -16.72 -19.12
C GLN A 184 -4.82 -15.82 -20.27
N ASP A 185 -5.77 -14.94 -19.98
CA ASP A 185 -6.26 -13.88 -20.87
C ASP A 185 -5.98 -12.48 -20.31
#